data_7e0e38ed4fda97c585edf8ee5af1a902
#
_entry.id   7e0e38ed4fda97c585edf8ee5af1a902
#
_cell.length_a   1.000
_cell.length_b   1.000
_cell.length_c   1.000
_cell.angle_alpha   90.00
_cell.angle_beta   90.00
_cell.angle_gamma   90.00
#
_symmetry.space_group_name_H-M   'P 1'
#
loop_
_entity.id
_entity.type
_entity.pdbx_description
1 polymer ?
#
loop_
_entity_poly.entity_id
_entity_poly.type
_entity_poly.pdbx_seq_one_letter_code
_entity_poly.pdbx_strand_id
1 'polypeptide(L)'
;MGNYSCYYESERMKSKSRFYYYIIVVSILYGFQYYINNKITPVGDQTAFLNYAKEFHYNYLEFGINRYLTWSSRLLIESATLFFSVHDKLFILASIIASFFLLLPSKKLSPNLPWIPGLFIFIFLPASEFLSAGSIPTYINYVFPASFLLFSLYYRYSDKWWVQCIAFLSFVFAIMNEQLAVYAFLWIVFELIRDWKVITFRYRNN
;
A
#
# COMPACT_ATOMS: atom_id res chain seq x y z
N MET A 1 32.93 31.85 7.22
CA MET A 1 32.68 30.49 7.74
C MET A 1 31.31 30.35 8.44
N GLY A 2 30.60 31.42 8.80
CA GLY A 2 29.32 31.33 9.57
C GLY A 2 28.06 30.86 8.81
N ASN A 3 27.98 31.06 7.48
CA ASN A 3 26.75 30.79 6.72
C ASN A 3 26.47 29.28 6.49
N TYR A 4 27.47 28.43 6.43
CA TYR A 4 27.29 26.98 6.20
C TYR A 4 26.72 26.26 7.42
N SER A 5 27.12 26.67 8.63
CA SER A 5 26.61 26.10 9.89
C SER A 5 25.11 26.36 10.07
N CYS A 6 24.65 27.57 9.80
CA CYS A 6 23.24 27.95 9.93
C CYS A 6 22.32 27.24 8.90
N TYR A 7 22.83 27.00 7.69
CA TYR A 7 22.11 26.25 6.67
C TYR A 7 21.96 24.77 7.05
N TYR A 8 23.03 24.13 7.56
CA TYR A 8 23.00 22.73 8.01
C TYR A 8 22.07 22.52 9.21
N GLU A 9 22.03 23.45 10.15
CA GLU A 9 21.09 23.38 11.28
C GLU A 9 19.64 23.56 10.85
N SER A 10 19.35 24.45 9.91
CA SER A 10 18.01 24.65 9.36
C SER A 10 17.51 23.38 8.66
N GLU A 11 18.34 22.73 7.82
CA GLU A 11 17.97 21.48 7.16
C GLU A 11 17.79 20.31 8.15
N ARG A 12 18.60 20.25 9.20
CA ARG A 12 18.49 19.23 10.25
C ARG A 12 17.21 19.41 11.08
N MET A 13 16.84 20.66 11.40
CA MET A 13 15.58 20.95 12.09
C MET A 13 14.37 20.60 11.22
N LYS A 14 14.38 20.94 9.93
CA LYS A 14 13.34 20.56 8.98
C LYS A 14 13.21 19.04 8.87
N SER A 15 14.32 18.30 8.87
CA SER A 15 14.32 16.83 8.83
C SER A 15 13.70 16.22 10.09
N LYS A 16 14.04 16.73 11.28
CA LYS A 16 13.46 16.27 12.55
C LYS A 16 11.95 16.56 12.63
N SER A 17 11.53 17.77 12.26
CA SER A 17 10.12 18.16 12.24
C SER A 17 9.31 17.22 11.32
N ARG A 18 9.83 16.88 10.15
CA ARG A 18 9.18 15.92 9.22
C ARG A 18 9.07 14.53 9.81
N PHE A 19 10.08 14.06 10.53
CA PHE A 19 10.06 12.75 11.18
C PHE A 19 8.96 12.66 12.24
N TYR A 20 8.86 13.63 13.14
CA TYR A 20 7.79 13.69 14.13
C TYR A 20 6.40 13.74 13.50
N TYR A 21 6.28 14.48 12.41
CA TYR A 21 5.06 14.56 11.66
C TYR A 21 4.62 13.17 11.12
N TYR A 22 5.53 12.39 10.53
CA TYR A 22 5.23 11.03 10.09
C TYR A 22 4.80 10.12 11.25
N ILE A 23 5.48 10.22 12.41
CA ILE A 23 5.10 9.47 13.60
C ILE A 23 3.67 9.80 14.02
N ILE A 24 3.31 11.09 14.06
CA ILE A 24 1.96 11.53 14.45
C ILE A 24 0.92 10.96 13.48
N VAL A 25 1.12 11.10 12.17
CA VAL A 25 0.18 10.60 11.16
C VAL A 25 0.03 9.08 11.26
N VAL A 26 1.13 8.34 11.36
CA VAL A 26 1.10 6.88 11.51
C VAL A 26 0.41 6.48 12.82
N SER A 27 0.64 7.21 13.91
CA SER A 27 -0.01 6.93 15.20
C SER A 27 -1.53 7.17 15.13
N ILE A 28 -1.98 8.20 14.42
CA ILE A 28 -3.40 8.46 14.19
C ILE A 28 -4.01 7.33 13.36
N LEU A 29 -3.36 6.93 12.27
CA LEU A 29 -3.82 5.83 11.43
C LEU A 29 -3.87 4.51 12.20
N TYR A 30 -2.85 4.24 13.01
CA TYR A 30 -2.81 3.07 13.88
C TYR A 30 -3.94 3.10 14.91
N GLY A 31 -4.14 4.23 15.59
CA GLY A 31 -5.21 4.39 16.57
C GLY A 31 -6.60 4.20 15.95
N PHE A 32 -6.81 4.75 14.75
CA PHE A 32 -8.03 4.55 13.99
C PHE A 32 -8.24 3.08 13.62
N GLN A 33 -7.21 2.42 13.10
CA GLN A 33 -7.25 1.02 12.73
C GLN A 33 -7.50 0.10 13.95
N TYR A 34 -6.81 0.39 15.06
CA TYR A 34 -7.01 -0.31 16.31
C TYR A 34 -8.45 -0.14 16.83
N TYR A 35 -8.99 1.07 16.76
CA TYR A 35 -10.37 1.35 17.15
C TYR A 35 -11.37 0.57 16.30
N ILE A 36 -11.21 0.57 14.98
CA ILE A 36 -12.07 -0.18 14.06
C ILE A 36 -12.03 -1.69 14.39
N ASN A 37 -10.83 -2.27 14.52
CA ASN A 37 -10.69 -3.69 14.80
C ASN A 37 -11.30 -4.13 16.13
N ASN A 38 -11.28 -3.26 17.15
CA ASN A 38 -11.82 -3.60 18.47
C ASN A 38 -13.32 -3.31 18.61
N LYS A 39 -13.87 -2.41 17.80
CA LYS A 39 -15.28 -2.01 17.87
C LYS A 39 -16.15 -2.68 16.84
N ILE A 40 -15.59 -3.01 15.68
CA ILE A 40 -16.30 -3.72 14.64
C ILE A 40 -16.09 -5.22 14.90
N THR A 41 -17.11 -5.89 15.40
CA THR A 41 -17.13 -7.37 15.47
C THR A 41 -16.92 -7.93 14.07
N PRO A 42 -16.30 -9.11 13.93
CA PRO A 42 -16.19 -9.76 12.63
C PRO A 42 -17.57 -9.87 11.97
N VAL A 43 -17.71 -9.21 10.83
CA VAL A 43 -18.98 -9.17 10.07
C VAL A 43 -18.70 -9.50 8.61
N GLY A 44 -19.71 -9.91 7.90
CA GLY A 44 -19.64 -10.15 6.46
C GLY A 44 -18.52 -11.11 6.07
N ASP A 45 -17.67 -10.67 5.14
CA ASP A 45 -16.58 -11.47 4.60
C ASP A 45 -15.56 -11.89 5.66
N GLN A 46 -15.30 -11.05 6.67
CA GLN A 46 -14.36 -11.41 7.74
C GLN A 46 -14.83 -12.65 8.52
N THR A 47 -16.13 -12.79 8.75
CA THR A 47 -16.71 -13.99 9.36
C THR A 47 -16.58 -15.19 8.44
N ALA A 48 -16.80 -15.00 7.14
CA ALA A 48 -16.62 -16.06 6.14
C ALA A 48 -15.16 -16.55 6.11
N PHE A 49 -14.19 -15.64 6.12
CA PHE A 49 -12.76 -15.99 6.16
C PHE A 49 -12.38 -16.77 7.43
N LEU A 50 -12.94 -16.45 8.58
CA LEU A 50 -12.73 -17.22 9.81
C LEU A 50 -13.28 -18.65 9.71
N ASN A 51 -14.39 -18.85 9.00
CA ASN A 51 -14.95 -20.18 8.75
C ASN A 51 -14.07 -20.95 7.74
N TYR A 52 -13.63 -20.30 6.64
CA TYR A 52 -12.70 -20.91 5.68
C TYR A 52 -11.37 -21.29 6.33
N ALA A 53 -10.87 -20.53 7.30
CA ALA A 53 -9.66 -20.91 8.01
C ALA A 53 -9.76 -22.27 8.68
N LYS A 54 -10.92 -22.58 9.26
CA LYS A 54 -11.19 -23.88 9.87
C LYS A 54 -11.35 -24.99 8.83
N GLU A 55 -12.07 -24.71 7.76
CA GLU A 55 -12.32 -25.64 6.65
C GLU A 55 -11.01 -26.05 5.95
N PHE A 56 -10.10 -25.12 5.70
CA PHE A 56 -8.79 -25.37 5.10
C PHE A 56 -7.70 -25.70 6.13
N HIS A 57 -8.05 -26.06 7.36
CA HIS A 57 -7.09 -26.42 8.41
C HIS A 57 -5.95 -25.41 8.59
N TYR A 58 -6.25 -24.11 8.43
CA TYR A 58 -5.30 -22.99 8.48
C TYR A 58 -4.19 -23.05 7.41
N ASN A 59 -4.42 -23.76 6.30
CA ASN A 59 -3.53 -23.76 5.15
C ASN A 59 -3.86 -22.56 4.22
N TYR A 60 -3.25 -21.42 4.51
CA TYR A 60 -3.54 -20.15 3.85
C TYR A 60 -3.21 -20.16 2.36
N LEU A 61 -2.16 -20.88 1.95
CA LEU A 61 -1.75 -20.96 0.56
C LEU A 61 -2.68 -21.87 -0.25
N GLU A 62 -3.06 -23.00 0.31
CA GLU A 62 -4.03 -23.92 -0.32
C GLU A 62 -5.39 -23.22 -0.55
N PHE A 63 -5.85 -22.47 0.45
CA PHE A 63 -7.03 -21.63 0.30
C PHE A 63 -6.88 -20.62 -0.85
N GLY A 64 -5.76 -19.88 -0.90
CA GLY A 64 -5.51 -18.92 -1.96
C GLY A 64 -5.47 -19.56 -3.36
N ILE A 65 -4.84 -20.74 -3.48
CA ILE A 65 -4.82 -21.52 -4.73
C ILE A 65 -6.24 -21.97 -5.11
N ASN A 66 -7.00 -22.49 -4.16
CA ASN A 66 -8.38 -22.90 -4.40
C ASN A 66 -9.23 -21.71 -4.90
N ARG A 67 -9.13 -20.57 -4.25
CA ARG A 67 -9.82 -19.33 -4.66
C ARG A 67 -9.39 -18.87 -6.04
N TYR A 68 -8.10 -18.94 -6.35
CA TYR A 68 -7.58 -18.60 -7.66
C TYR A 68 -8.16 -19.48 -8.77
N LEU A 69 -8.29 -20.78 -8.52
CA LEU A 69 -8.82 -21.72 -9.49
C LEU A 69 -10.35 -21.68 -9.66
N THR A 70 -11.06 -21.19 -8.63
CA THR A 70 -12.53 -21.27 -8.59
C THR A 70 -13.24 -19.94 -8.74
N TRP A 71 -12.60 -18.83 -8.35
CA TRP A 71 -13.35 -17.58 -8.23
C TRP A 71 -12.62 -16.30 -8.62
N SER A 72 -11.33 -16.12 -8.27
CA SER A 72 -10.69 -14.81 -8.35
C SER A 72 -9.19 -14.93 -8.61
N SER A 73 -8.63 -14.02 -9.41
CA SER A 73 -7.18 -13.93 -9.69
C SER A 73 -6.32 -13.49 -8.49
N ARG A 74 -6.92 -13.26 -7.32
CA ARG A 74 -6.33 -12.61 -6.12
C ARG A 74 -5.60 -13.55 -5.18
N LEU A 75 -4.83 -14.54 -5.68
CA LEU A 75 -4.19 -15.58 -4.86
C LEU A 75 -3.53 -15.03 -3.60
N LEU A 76 -2.61 -14.07 -3.73
CA LEU A 76 -1.89 -13.53 -2.58
C LEU A 76 -2.79 -12.69 -1.66
N ILE A 77 -3.73 -11.95 -2.23
CA ILE A 77 -4.68 -11.13 -1.47
C ILE A 77 -5.60 -12.02 -0.65
N GLU A 78 -6.18 -13.07 -1.25
CA GLU A 78 -7.06 -14.02 -0.57
C GLU A 78 -6.30 -14.77 0.55
N SER A 79 -5.09 -15.27 0.25
CA SER A 79 -4.23 -15.91 1.25
C SER A 79 -3.90 -14.98 2.42
N ALA A 80 -3.55 -13.72 2.12
CA ALA A 80 -3.25 -12.71 3.14
C ALA A 80 -4.50 -12.35 3.95
N THR A 81 -5.66 -12.23 3.30
CA THR A 81 -6.93 -11.95 4.00
C THR A 81 -7.27 -13.06 4.99
N LEU A 82 -7.12 -14.32 4.58
CA LEU A 82 -7.33 -15.46 5.48
C LEU A 82 -6.36 -15.43 6.65
N PHE A 83 -5.07 -15.24 6.37
CA PHE A 83 -4.02 -15.19 7.38
C PHE A 83 -4.27 -14.09 8.42
N PHE A 84 -4.53 -12.88 7.96
CA PHE A 84 -4.75 -11.74 8.86
C PHE A 84 -6.11 -11.78 9.57
N SER A 85 -7.12 -12.44 9.01
CA SER A 85 -8.39 -12.67 9.70
C SER A 85 -8.22 -13.56 10.95
N VAL A 86 -7.26 -14.48 10.90
CA VAL A 86 -6.90 -15.34 12.04
C VAL A 86 -5.92 -14.64 12.98
N HIS A 87 -5.02 -13.81 12.43
CA HIS A 87 -3.94 -13.13 13.15
C HIS A 87 -4.14 -11.61 13.18
N ASP A 88 -5.23 -11.16 13.77
CA ASP A 88 -5.65 -9.75 13.82
C ASP A 88 -4.58 -8.79 14.39
N LYS A 89 -3.80 -9.24 15.38
CA LYS A 89 -2.69 -8.46 15.94
C LYS A 89 -1.57 -8.21 14.92
N LEU A 90 -1.28 -9.21 14.07
CA LEU A 90 -0.29 -9.05 12.98
C LEU A 90 -0.85 -8.14 11.88
N PHE A 91 -2.16 -8.13 11.66
CA PHE A 91 -2.79 -7.21 10.74
C PHE A 91 -2.54 -5.74 11.12
N ILE A 92 -2.58 -5.40 12.40
CA ILE A 92 -2.29 -4.03 12.86
C ILE A 92 -0.86 -3.62 12.47
N LEU A 93 0.12 -4.51 12.66
CA LEU A 93 1.51 -4.25 12.25
C LEU A 93 1.63 -4.09 10.73
N ALA A 94 0.99 -4.97 9.97
CA ALA A 94 0.97 -4.90 8.51
C ALA A 94 0.32 -3.61 7.99
N SER A 95 -0.73 -3.13 8.66
CA SER A 95 -1.40 -1.86 8.33
C SER A 95 -0.49 -0.65 8.53
N ILE A 96 0.38 -0.68 9.54
CA ILE A 96 1.40 0.36 9.73
C ILE A 96 2.38 0.34 8.56
N ILE A 97 2.87 -0.83 8.16
CA ILE A 97 3.79 -0.99 7.04
C ILE A 97 3.15 -0.48 5.74
N ALA A 98 1.90 -0.85 5.46
CA ALA A 98 1.16 -0.35 4.31
C ALA A 98 0.99 1.17 4.33
N SER A 99 0.75 1.76 5.52
CA SER A 99 0.69 3.21 5.70
C SER A 99 2.02 3.89 5.36
N PHE A 100 3.15 3.30 5.74
CA PHE A 100 4.47 3.80 5.32
C PHE A 100 4.65 3.72 3.81
N PHE A 101 4.25 2.63 3.17
CA PHE A 101 4.33 2.46 1.72
C PHE A 101 3.46 3.46 0.96
N LEU A 102 2.41 3.95 1.58
CA LEU A 102 1.58 5.04 1.06
C LEU A 102 2.22 6.42 1.25
N LEU A 103 2.74 6.68 2.46
CA LEU A 103 3.26 8.00 2.83
C LEU A 103 4.62 8.33 2.19
N LEU A 104 5.50 7.33 2.02
CA LEU A 104 6.82 7.54 1.43
C LEU A 104 6.76 8.06 -0.02
N PRO A 105 5.97 7.48 -0.93
CA PRO A 105 5.75 8.05 -2.27
C PRO A 105 5.05 9.40 -2.24
N SER A 106 4.09 9.60 -1.35
CA SER A 106 3.34 10.85 -1.20
C SER A 106 4.24 12.06 -0.99
N LYS A 107 5.39 11.87 -0.32
CA LYS A 107 6.41 12.90 -0.15
C LYS A 107 7.00 13.39 -1.48
N LYS A 108 7.10 12.53 -2.48
CA LYS A 108 7.58 12.90 -3.83
C LYS A 108 6.51 13.62 -4.63
N LEU A 109 5.24 13.23 -4.44
CA LEU A 109 4.09 13.85 -5.11
C LEU A 109 3.78 15.25 -4.58
N SER A 110 3.87 15.44 -3.28
CA SER A 110 3.58 16.71 -2.63
C SER A 110 4.62 17.00 -1.54
N PRO A 111 5.76 17.61 -1.88
CA PRO A 111 6.84 17.87 -0.92
C PRO A 111 6.42 18.73 0.27
N ASN A 112 5.47 19.65 0.07
CA ASN A 112 5.00 20.57 1.09
C ASN A 112 3.94 19.95 2.03
N LEU A 113 3.10 19.06 1.49
CA LEU A 113 2.00 18.40 2.22
C LEU A 113 1.97 16.90 1.89
N PRO A 114 3.00 16.15 2.31
CA PRO A 114 3.20 14.76 1.87
C PRO A 114 2.13 13.77 2.33
N TRP A 115 1.30 14.15 3.30
CA TRP A 115 0.24 13.32 3.85
C TRP A 115 -1.10 13.43 3.08
N ILE A 116 -1.31 14.51 2.30
CA ILE A 116 -2.58 14.73 1.61
C ILE A 116 -2.93 13.56 0.68
N PRO A 117 -2.05 13.10 -0.24
CA PRO A 117 -2.39 11.99 -1.11
C PRO A 117 -2.75 10.71 -0.33
N GLY A 118 -2.08 10.47 0.81
CA GLY A 118 -2.39 9.33 1.67
C GLY A 118 -3.76 9.43 2.32
N LEU A 119 -4.15 10.61 2.80
CA LEU A 119 -5.46 10.83 3.38
C LEU A 119 -6.60 10.64 2.37
N PHE A 120 -6.40 11.00 1.09
CA PHE A 120 -7.43 10.78 0.06
C PHE A 120 -7.87 9.32 -0.03
N ILE A 121 -6.97 8.35 0.12
CA ILE A 121 -7.34 6.94 0.08
C ILE A 121 -8.31 6.60 1.21
N PHE A 122 -8.08 7.12 2.42
CA PHE A 122 -8.98 6.89 3.56
C PHE A 122 -10.33 7.62 3.42
N ILE A 123 -10.31 8.85 2.87
CA ILE A 123 -11.53 9.64 2.67
C ILE A 123 -12.43 9.01 1.60
N PHE A 124 -11.85 8.50 0.52
CA PHE A 124 -12.59 7.90 -0.59
C PHE A 124 -12.96 6.43 -0.38
N LEU A 125 -12.42 5.77 0.67
CA LEU A 125 -12.84 4.43 1.01
C LEU A 125 -14.17 4.51 1.79
N PRO A 126 -15.27 3.98 1.25
CA PRO A 126 -16.59 4.11 1.90
C PRO A 126 -16.59 3.44 3.27
N ALA A 127 -17.06 4.14 4.30
CA ALA A 127 -17.20 3.56 5.64
C ALA A 127 -18.14 2.33 5.66
N SER A 128 -19.08 2.27 4.73
CA SER A 128 -19.97 1.13 4.54
C SER A 128 -19.22 -0.18 4.26
N GLU A 129 -18.10 -0.14 3.56
CA GLU A 129 -17.31 -1.34 3.26
C GLU A 129 -16.73 -1.97 4.52
N PHE A 130 -16.30 -1.15 5.49
CA PHE A 130 -15.84 -1.66 6.78
C PHE A 130 -16.95 -2.31 7.61
N LEU A 131 -18.17 -1.85 7.44
CA LEU A 131 -19.34 -2.37 8.14
C LEU A 131 -19.93 -3.61 7.47
N SER A 132 -19.81 -3.73 6.14
CA SER A 132 -20.37 -4.84 5.37
C SER A 132 -19.41 -6.01 5.21
N ALA A 133 -18.19 -5.76 4.75
CA ALA A 133 -17.17 -6.79 4.49
C ALA A 133 -16.25 -7.06 5.67
N GLY A 134 -16.16 -6.12 6.62
CA GLY A 134 -15.21 -6.14 7.72
C GLY A 134 -13.93 -5.37 7.41
N SER A 135 -13.20 -5.00 8.46
CA SER A 135 -12.02 -4.15 8.33
C SER A 135 -10.85 -4.84 7.62
N ILE A 136 -10.56 -6.08 7.98
CA ILE A 136 -9.41 -6.83 7.44
C ILE A 136 -9.56 -7.08 5.93
N PRO A 137 -10.68 -7.68 5.44
CA PRO A 137 -10.88 -7.88 4.01
C PRO A 137 -10.81 -6.56 3.22
N THR A 138 -11.41 -5.50 3.72
CA THR A 138 -11.41 -4.19 3.05
C THR A 138 -9.99 -3.63 2.90
N TYR A 139 -9.19 -3.65 3.96
CA TYR A 139 -7.80 -3.16 3.91
C TYR A 139 -6.92 -3.99 2.99
N ILE A 140 -6.99 -5.31 3.10
CA ILE A 140 -6.13 -6.21 2.31
C ILE A 140 -6.51 -6.18 0.84
N ASN A 141 -7.78 -5.98 0.51
CA ASN A 141 -8.22 -5.92 -0.89
C ASN A 141 -7.99 -4.57 -1.57
N TYR A 142 -8.01 -3.45 -0.84
CA TYR A 142 -7.97 -2.12 -1.44
C TYR A 142 -6.80 -1.26 -0.97
N VAL A 143 -6.61 -1.11 0.34
CA VAL A 143 -5.61 -0.17 0.89
C VAL A 143 -4.19 -0.71 0.70
N PHE A 144 -3.97 -1.99 0.99
CA PHE A 144 -2.64 -2.60 0.82
C PHE A 144 -2.20 -2.60 -0.64
N PRO A 145 -3.00 -3.11 -1.60
CA PRO A 145 -2.60 -3.08 -3.00
C PRO A 145 -2.35 -1.67 -3.52
N ALA A 146 -3.17 -0.69 -3.15
CA ALA A 146 -2.96 0.71 -3.54
C ALA A 146 -1.66 1.28 -2.97
N SER A 147 -1.38 1.04 -1.69
CA SER A 147 -0.15 1.47 -1.03
C SER A 147 1.09 0.84 -1.65
N PHE A 148 1.02 -0.46 -1.94
CA PHE A 148 2.10 -1.23 -2.53
C PHE A 148 2.34 -0.85 -3.99
N LEU A 149 1.30 -0.57 -4.77
CA LEU A 149 1.43 -0.07 -6.13
C LEU A 149 2.15 1.28 -6.15
N LEU A 150 1.71 2.23 -5.33
CA LEU A 150 2.35 3.54 -5.23
C LEU A 150 3.82 3.41 -4.84
N PHE A 151 4.13 2.61 -3.83
CA PHE A 151 5.51 2.37 -3.42
C PHE A 151 6.33 1.78 -4.56
N SER A 152 5.83 0.77 -5.26
CA SER A 152 6.52 0.11 -6.37
C SER A 152 6.82 1.08 -7.50
N LEU A 153 5.86 1.89 -7.92
CA LEU A 153 6.03 2.85 -9.01
C LEU A 153 7.09 3.92 -8.70
N TYR A 154 7.21 4.34 -7.45
CA TYR A 154 8.15 5.39 -7.06
C TYR A 154 9.55 4.90 -6.71
N TYR A 155 9.69 3.65 -6.26
CA TYR A 155 10.95 3.12 -5.75
C TYR A 155 11.60 2.05 -6.63
N ARG A 156 10.99 1.68 -7.77
CA ARG A 156 11.53 0.69 -8.72
C ARG A 156 12.93 1.03 -9.26
N TYR A 157 13.27 2.31 -9.34
CA TYR A 157 14.59 2.82 -9.79
C TYR A 157 15.44 3.34 -8.62
N SER A 158 15.28 2.78 -7.43
CA SER A 158 16.11 3.14 -6.28
C SER A 158 17.54 2.66 -6.50
N ASP A 159 18.54 3.44 -6.05
CA ASP A 159 19.95 3.03 -6.10
C ASP A 159 20.24 1.81 -5.21
N LYS A 160 19.36 1.49 -4.26
CA LYS A 160 19.50 0.38 -3.34
C LYS A 160 18.77 -0.85 -3.87
N TRP A 161 19.48 -1.91 -4.22
CA TRP A 161 18.92 -3.13 -4.79
C TRP A 161 17.82 -3.76 -3.92
N TRP A 162 17.96 -3.77 -2.59
CA TRP A 162 16.96 -4.31 -1.69
C TRP A 162 15.64 -3.52 -1.72
N VAL A 163 15.70 -2.19 -1.96
CA VAL A 163 14.50 -1.37 -2.16
C VAL A 163 13.81 -1.72 -3.48
N GLN A 164 14.59 -2.01 -4.53
CA GLN A 164 14.03 -2.48 -5.80
C GLN A 164 13.34 -3.84 -5.64
N CYS A 165 13.93 -4.77 -4.88
CA CYS A 165 13.30 -6.05 -4.57
C CYS A 165 11.97 -5.88 -3.81
N ILE A 166 11.93 -5.01 -2.79
CA ILE A 166 10.68 -4.71 -2.07
C ILE A 166 9.67 -4.07 -3.01
N ALA A 167 10.08 -3.13 -3.85
CA ALA A 167 9.21 -2.50 -4.84
C ALA A 167 8.64 -3.51 -5.84
N PHE A 168 9.45 -4.47 -6.29
CA PHE A 168 8.99 -5.54 -7.18
C PHE A 168 7.96 -6.47 -6.49
N LEU A 169 8.25 -6.93 -5.27
CA LEU A 169 7.31 -7.75 -4.50
C LEU A 169 6.00 -7.01 -4.21
N SER A 170 6.10 -5.72 -3.90
CA SER A 170 4.93 -4.86 -3.72
C SER A 170 4.12 -4.72 -5.00
N PHE A 171 4.77 -4.62 -6.15
CA PHE A 171 4.10 -4.60 -7.45
C PHE A 171 3.35 -5.90 -7.73
N VAL A 172 4.00 -7.05 -7.51
CA VAL A 172 3.39 -8.37 -7.70
C VAL A 172 2.14 -8.53 -6.83
N PHE A 173 2.19 -8.12 -5.57
CA PHE A 173 1.02 -8.16 -4.69
C PHE A 173 -0.09 -7.22 -5.19
N ALA A 174 0.26 -6.01 -5.59
CA ALA A 174 -0.70 -4.99 -6.00
C ALA A 174 -1.48 -5.37 -7.26
N ILE A 175 -0.81 -5.96 -8.26
CA ILE A 175 -1.47 -6.37 -9.52
C ILE A 175 -2.36 -7.60 -9.37
N MET A 176 -2.37 -8.26 -8.23
CA MET A 176 -3.38 -9.28 -7.92
C MET A 176 -4.77 -8.68 -7.71
N ASN A 177 -4.88 -7.38 -7.46
CA ASN A 177 -6.15 -6.67 -7.52
C ASN A 177 -6.40 -6.22 -8.96
N GLU A 178 -7.50 -6.68 -9.58
CA GLU A 178 -7.80 -6.47 -10.99
C GLU A 178 -7.87 -4.99 -11.37
N GLN A 179 -8.46 -4.18 -10.51
CA GLN A 179 -8.57 -2.73 -10.75
C GLN A 179 -7.19 -2.08 -10.80
N LEU A 180 -6.31 -2.44 -9.86
CA LEU A 180 -4.96 -1.89 -9.80
C LEU A 180 -4.05 -2.48 -10.89
N ALA A 181 -4.30 -3.70 -11.35
CA ALA A 181 -3.64 -4.26 -12.51
C ALA A 181 -3.90 -3.41 -13.77
N VAL A 182 -5.14 -2.96 -13.97
CA VAL A 182 -5.49 -2.06 -15.08
C VAL A 182 -4.76 -0.72 -14.92
N TYR A 183 -4.72 -0.12 -13.73
CA TYR A 183 -3.96 1.12 -13.50
C TYR A 183 -2.46 0.94 -13.75
N ALA A 184 -1.88 -0.16 -13.28
CA ALA A 184 -0.47 -0.47 -13.50
C ALA A 184 -0.16 -0.62 -14.99
N PHE A 185 -1.02 -1.33 -15.73
CA PHE A 185 -0.89 -1.49 -17.16
C PHE A 185 -0.96 -0.15 -17.90
N LEU A 186 -1.97 0.68 -17.61
CA LEU A 186 -2.10 2.01 -18.21
C LEU A 186 -0.89 2.91 -17.91
N TRP A 187 -0.37 2.83 -16.68
CA TRP A 187 0.84 3.57 -16.32
C TRP A 187 2.05 3.12 -17.13
N ILE A 188 2.26 1.81 -17.28
CA ILE A 188 3.37 1.25 -18.09
C ILE A 188 3.24 1.70 -19.55
N VAL A 189 2.06 1.60 -20.13
CA VAL A 189 1.80 2.06 -21.50
C VAL A 189 2.09 3.54 -21.65
N PHE A 190 1.65 4.37 -20.71
CA PHE A 190 1.93 5.81 -20.72
C PHE A 190 3.45 6.10 -20.68
N GLU A 191 4.22 5.40 -19.84
CA GLU A 191 5.67 5.56 -19.78
C GLU A 191 6.34 5.15 -21.10
N LEU A 192 5.95 4.03 -21.67
CA LEU A 192 6.48 3.57 -22.96
C LEU A 192 6.22 4.60 -24.07
N ILE A 193 5.02 5.19 -24.13
CA ILE A 193 4.69 6.23 -25.11
C ILE A 193 5.51 7.49 -24.86
N ARG A 194 5.68 7.90 -23.62
CA ARG A 194 6.48 9.07 -23.25
C ARG A 194 7.94 8.89 -23.66
N ASP A 195 8.53 7.76 -23.32
CA ASP A 195 9.92 7.47 -23.59
C ASP A 195 10.18 7.29 -25.08
N TRP A 196 9.24 6.70 -25.83
CA TRP A 196 9.28 6.62 -27.29
C TRP A 196 9.33 8.03 -27.92
N LYS A 197 8.51 8.96 -27.47
CA LYS A 197 8.52 10.36 -27.96
C LYS A 197 9.86 11.04 -27.69
N VAL A 198 10.47 10.83 -26.55
CA VAL A 198 11.79 11.40 -26.21
C VAL A 198 12.87 10.83 -27.12
N ILE A 199 12.87 9.52 -27.39
CA ILE A 199 13.82 8.86 -28.27
C ILE A 199 13.66 9.39 -29.71
N THR A 200 12.46 9.41 -30.25
CA THR A 200 12.18 9.87 -31.62
C THR A 200 12.52 11.35 -31.82
N PHE A 201 12.30 12.20 -30.81
CA PHE A 201 12.69 13.60 -30.87
C PHE A 201 14.21 13.78 -30.89
N ARG A 202 14.97 12.99 -30.12
CA ARG A 202 16.45 12.99 -30.17
C ARG A 202 16.99 12.58 -31.55
N TYR A 203 16.45 11.53 -32.14
CA TYR A 203 16.87 11.05 -33.46
C TYR A 203 16.54 12.03 -34.59
N ARG A 204 15.57 12.92 -34.42
CA ARG A 204 15.16 13.86 -35.46
C ARG A 204 15.97 15.17 -35.43
N ASN A 205 16.67 15.44 -34.34
CA ASN A 205 17.44 16.67 -34.13
C ASN A 205 18.97 16.46 -34.16
N ASN A 206 19.42 15.23 -34.41
CA ASN A 206 20.81 14.86 -34.75
C ASN A 206 20.94 14.49 -36.23
#